data_b656c5146d0bb07c7be533b1ef1b6d97
#
_entry.id   b656c5146d0bb07c7be533b1ef1b6d97
#
_cell.length_a   1.000
_cell.length_b   1.000
_cell.length_c   1.000
_cell.angle_alpha   90.00
_cell.angle_beta   90.00
_cell.angle_gamma   90.00
#
_symmetry.space_group_name_H-M   'P 1'
#
loop_
_entity.id
_entity.type
_entity.pdbx_description
1 polymer ?
#
loop_
_entity_poly.entity_id
_entity_poly.type
_entity_poly.pdbx_seq_one_letter_code
_entity_poly.pdbx_strand_id
1 'polypeptide(L)'
;PYSNYTYKMSKNTKVNAAILIIGNEILSGRTQDTNTSTLATWLNSIGVKVNEVRVIPDVEKIIIDTLNVLRNENNYVFTTGGIGPTHDDITAESVAKTFGLKYEVHKEAFKILESYYQPGEFNEGRQRMAWMPENAELILNPTSGAPGFSVENVFCLPGVPSIMKSMLGGLTNKIVGGEPILSHTLNFKTVESEIAKS
;
A
#
# COMPACT_ATOMS: atom_id res chain seq x y z
N PRO A 1 49.03 8.81 -25.11
CA PRO A 1 48.34 8.96 -23.83
C PRO A 1 46.93 8.46 -23.96
N TYR A 2 46.69 7.27 -23.38
CA TYR A 2 45.35 6.67 -23.38
C TYR A 2 44.57 7.27 -22.23
N SER A 3 43.50 7.99 -22.54
CA SER A 3 42.56 8.53 -21.58
C SER A 3 41.67 7.38 -21.04
N ASN A 4 41.86 7.04 -19.77
CA ASN A 4 41.02 6.10 -19.06
C ASN A 4 39.65 6.74 -18.81
N TYR A 5 38.69 6.45 -19.68
CA TYR A 5 37.27 6.67 -19.37
C TYR A 5 36.81 5.59 -18.41
N THR A 6 36.81 5.91 -17.12
CA THR A 6 36.16 5.10 -16.11
C THR A 6 34.65 5.30 -16.27
N TYR A 7 34.00 4.38 -16.95
CA TYR A 7 32.54 4.31 -16.97
C TYR A 7 32.05 3.94 -15.57
N LYS A 8 31.67 4.94 -14.78
CA LYS A 8 30.91 4.70 -13.56
C LYS A 8 29.53 4.17 -13.98
N MET A 9 29.40 2.85 -14.03
CA MET A 9 28.09 2.23 -14.00
C MET A 9 27.43 2.65 -12.69
N SER A 10 26.50 3.61 -12.74
CA SER A 10 25.59 3.83 -11.63
C SER A 10 24.85 2.51 -11.44
N LYS A 11 25.02 1.89 -10.27
CA LYS A 11 24.15 0.80 -9.85
C LYS A 11 22.74 1.39 -9.74
N ASN A 12 21.98 1.28 -10.81
CA ASN A 12 20.56 1.59 -10.83
C ASN A 12 19.88 0.51 -9.98
N THR A 13 19.87 0.71 -8.66
CA THR A 13 19.19 -0.17 -7.72
C THR A 13 17.71 -0.01 -8.03
N LYS A 14 17.15 -0.99 -8.74
CA LYS A 14 15.72 -1.03 -9.04
C LYS A 14 14.95 -1.14 -7.73
N VAL A 15 14.25 -0.07 -7.36
CA VAL A 15 13.37 -0.06 -6.20
C VAL A 15 12.09 -0.82 -6.55
N ASN A 16 11.67 -1.70 -5.68
CA ASN A 16 10.51 -2.57 -5.90
C ASN A 16 9.50 -2.51 -4.75
N ALA A 17 8.29 -2.93 -5.05
CA ALA A 17 7.21 -3.06 -4.09
C ALA A 17 6.36 -4.31 -4.36
N ALA A 18 5.68 -4.77 -3.31
CA ALA A 18 4.56 -5.69 -3.40
C ALA A 18 3.26 -4.98 -3.01
N ILE A 19 2.15 -5.42 -3.58
CA ILE A 19 0.81 -4.97 -3.22
C ILE A 19 0.08 -6.13 -2.57
N LEU A 20 -0.53 -5.88 -1.41
CA LEU A 20 -1.31 -6.85 -0.66
C LEU A 20 -2.75 -6.35 -0.50
N ILE A 21 -3.67 -7.00 -1.17
CA ILE A 21 -5.11 -6.72 -1.06
C ILE A 21 -5.68 -7.64 0.01
N ILE A 22 -6.27 -7.05 1.05
CA ILE A 22 -6.87 -7.78 2.17
C ILE A 22 -8.38 -7.54 2.13
N GLY A 23 -9.16 -8.59 1.89
CA GLY A 23 -10.61 -8.46 1.84
C GLY A 23 -11.31 -9.69 1.30
N ASN A 24 -12.20 -10.25 2.10
CA ASN A 24 -13.07 -11.37 1.71
C ASN A 24 -14.02 -10.99 0.56
N GLU A 25 -14.40 -9.71 0.44
CA GLU A 25 -15.26 -9.19 -0.63
C GLU A 25 -14.62 -9.28 -2.01
N ILE A 26 -13.29 -9.16 -2.08
CA ILE A 26 -12.55 -9.30 -3.34
C ILE A 26 -12.48 -10.78 -3.71
N LEU A 27 -12.13 -11.66 -2.77
CA LEU A 27 -12.03 -13.10 -3.01
C LEU A 27 -13.37 -13.73 -3.37
N SER A 28 -14.47 -13.22 -2.82
CA SER A 28 -15.82 -13.71 -3.13
C SER A 28 -16.40 -13.15 -4.45
N GLY A 29 -15.69 -12.21 -5.09
CA GLY A 29 -16.16 -11.54 -6.31
C GLY A 29 -17.28 -10.51 -6.10
N ARG A 30 -17.63 -10.19 -4.84
CA ARG A 30 -18.63 -9.15 -4.54
C ARG A 30 -18.14 -7.76 -4.91
N THR A 31 -16.83 -7.53 -4.81
CA THR A 31 -16.18 -6.27 -5.15
C THR A 31 -15.04 -6.54 -6.12
N GLN A 32 -14.99 -5.77 -7.21
CA GLN A 32 -13.87 -5.81 -8.13
C GLN A 32 -12.72 -5.00 -7.56
N ASP A 33 -11.51 -5.57 -7.55
CA ASP A 33 -10.29 -4.84 -7.19
C ASP A 33 -9.92 -3.83 -8.28
N THR A 34 -9.88 -2.57 -7.91
CA THR A 34 -9.35 -1.45 -8.72
C THR A 34 -8.13 -0.81 -8.07
N ASN A 35 -7.83 -1.15 -6.82
CA ASN A 35 -6.71 -0.60 -6.06
C ASN A 35 -5.37 -1.04 -6.63
N THR A 36 -5.27 -2.27 -7.10
CA THR A 36 -4.04 -2.79 -7.72
C THR A 36 -3.59 -1.92 -8.89
N SER A 37 -4.47 -1.64 -9.85
CA SER A 37 -4.11 -0.82 -11.01
C SER A 37 -3.74 0.61 -10.61
N THR A 38 -4.46 1.21 -9.68
CA THR A 38 -4.19 2.56 -9.18
C THR A 38 -2.82 2.64 -8.49
N LEU A 39 -2.53 1.71 -7.56
CA LEU A 39 -1.24 1.66 -6.87
C LEU A 39 -0.08 1.36 -7.82
N ALA A 40 -0.23 0.39 -8.70
CA ALA A 40 0.81 0.02 -9.65
C ALA A 40 1.16 1.18 -10.60
N THR A 41 0.16 1.88 -11.11
CA THR A 41 0.36 3.06 -11.97
C THR A 41 1.09 4.18 -11.22
N TRP A 42 0.66 4.48 -10.00
CA TRP A 42 1.30 5.50 -9.17
C TRP A 42 2.74 5.12 -8.82
N LEU A 43 2.99 3.89 -8.35
CA LEU A 43 4.33 3.40 -8.01
C LEU A 43 5.28 3.45 -9.21
N ASN A 44 4.84 3.00 -10.37
CA ASN A 44 5.63 3.08 -11.61
C ASN A 44 5.98 4.52 -11.98
N SER A 45 5.05 5.46 -11.76
CA SER A 45 5.28 6.88 -12.06
C SER A 45 6.38 7.52 -11.19
N ILE A 46 6.63 6.97 -10.01
CA ILE A 46 7.70 7.41 -9.09
C ILE A 46 8.92 6.48 -9.10
N GLY A 47 9.02 5.58 -10.07
CA GLY A 47 10.18 4.71 -10.26
C GLY A 47 10.24 3.49 -9.33
N VAL A 48 9.11 3.05 -8.81
CA VAL A 48 8.98 1.83 -7.99
C VAL A 48 8.29 0.74 -8.80
N LYS A 49 8.99 -0.36 -9.05
CA LYS A 49 8.46 -1.49 -9.80
C LYS A 49 7.62 -2.39 -8.88
N VAL A 50 6.38 -2.67 -9.26
CA VAL A 50 5.58 -3.70 -8.59
C VAL A 50 6.04 -5.09 -9.04
N ASN A 51 6.54 -5.89 -8.11
CA ASN A 51 7.00 -7.25 -8.39
C ASN A 51 5.87 -8.27 -8.31
N GLU A 52 4.97 -8.10 -7.34
CA GLU A 52 3.87 -9.04 -7.13
C GLU A 52 2.66 -8.34 -6.49
N VAL A 53 1.52 -8.97 -6.69
CA VAL A 53 0.26 -8.62 -6.05
C VAL A 53 -0.33 -9.88 -5.45
N ARG A 54 -0.72 -9.83 -4.18
CA ARG A 54 -1.44 -10.92 -3.53
C ARG A 54 -2.80 -10.43 -3.04
N VAL A 55 -3.80 -11.28 -3.16
CA VAL A 55 -5.13 -11.07 -2.59
C VAL A 55 -5.36 -12.14 -1.54
N ILE A 56 -5.63 -11.73 -0.31
CA ILE A 56 -5.78 -12.63 0.83
C ILE A 56 -7.06 -12.34 1.63
N PRO A 57 -7.57 -13.33 2.36
CA PRO A 57 -8.72 -13.13 3.26
C PRO A 57 -8.35 -12.33 4.51
N ASP A 58 -9.38 -11.81 5.19
CA ASP A 58 -9.28 -11.19 6.52
C ASP A 58 -9.07 -12.28 7.60
N VAL A 59 -7.89 -12.89 7.58
CA VAL A 59 -7.46 -13.92 8.53
C VAL A 59 -6.09 -13.55 9.08
N GLU A 60 -6.00 -13.30 10.37
CA GLU A 60 -4.80 -12.79 11.06
C GLU A 60 -3.54 -13.58 10.71
N LYS A 61 -3.56 -14.89 10.84
CA LYS A 61 -2.40 -15.75 10.54
C LYS A 61 -1.93 -15.57 9.08
N ILE A 62 -2.86 -15.50 8.15
CA ILE A 62 -2.53 -15.34 6.71
C ILE A 62 -1.92 -13.96 6.46
N ILE A 63 -2.46 -12.92 7.09
CA ILE A 63 -1.92 -11.56 6.99
C ILE A 63 -0.49 -11.53 7.53
N ILE A 64 -0.24 -12.05 8.73
CA ILE A 64 1.09 -12.07 9.36
C ILE A 64 2.09 -12.85 8.51
N ASP A 65 1.77 -14.06 8.09
CA ASP A 65 2.66 -14.92 7.31
C ASP A 65 3.00 -14.25 5.97
N THR A 66 1.99 -13.68 5.29
CA THR A 66 2.18 -13.00 4.00
C THR A 66 3.03 -11.74 4.15
N LEU A 67 2.75 -10.90 5.15
CA LEU A 67 3.54 -9.69 5.40
C LEU A 67 4.99 -10.02 5.72
N ASN A 68 5.26 -11.06 6.50
CA ASN A 68 6.64 -11.46 6.80
C ASN A 68 7.42 -11.87 5.56
N VAL A 69 6.80 -12.50 4.58
CA VAL A 69 7.43 -12.79 3.29
C VAL A 69 7.65 -11.51 2.50
N LEU A 70 6.58 -10.75 2.26
CA LEU A 70 6.61 -9.61 1.35
C LEU A 70 7.55 -8.50 1.82
N ARG A 71 7.55 -8.15 3.13
CA ARG A 71 8.38 -7.09 3.68
C ARG A 71 9.88 -7.38 3.65
N ASN A 72 10.26 -8.67 3.64
CA ASN A 72 11.65 -9.09 3.55
C ASN A 72 12.15 -9.18 2.10
N GLU A 73 11.25 -9.41 1.14
CA GLU A 73 11.60 -9.61 -0.27
C GLU A 73 11.49 -8.33 -1.10
N ASN A 74 10.82 -7.28 -0.58
CA ASN A 74 10.57 -6.04 -1.30
C ASN A 74 11.05 -4.82 -0.51
N ASN A 75 11.41 -3.75 -1.23
CA ASN A 75 11.74 -2.47 -0.60
C ASN A 75 10.52 -1.87 0.10
N TYR A 76 9.33 -2.02 -0.49
CA TYR A 76 8.07 -1.53 0.06
C TYR A 76 6.96 -2.55 -0.07
N VAL A 77 6.02 -2.54 0.88
CA VAL A 77 4.76 -3.28 0.82
C VAL A 77 3.62 -2.30 1.03
N PHE A 78 2.65 -2.30 0.12
CA PHE A 78 1.43 -1.50 0.23
C PHE A 78 0.25 -2.44 0.47
N THR A 79 -0.44 -2.27 1.60
CA THR A 79 -1.68 -3.02 1.86
C THR A 79 -2.89 -2.14 1.61
N THR A 80 -3.98 -2.71 1.14
CA THR A 80 -5.31 -2.07 1.12
C THR A 80 -6.35 -2.95 1.78
N GLY A 81 -7.23 -2.34 2.57
CA GLY A 81 -8.31 -3.01 3.28
C GLY A 81 -8.00 -3.36 4.73
N GLY A 82 -9.04 -3.65 5.49
CA GLY A 82 -8.97 -4.12 6.86
C GLY A 82 -8.52 -3.09 7.91
N ILE A 83 -8.64 -1.78 7.63
CA ILE A 83 -8.34 -0.69 8.57
C ILE A 83 -9.54 0.21 8.88
N GLY A 84 -10.75 -0.25 8.58
CA GLY A 84 -12.00 0.46 8.84
C GLY A 84 -12.53 0.27 10.27
N PRO A 85 -13.80 0.67 10.50
CA PRO A 85 -14.39 0.72 11.83
C PRO A 85 -15.04 -0.58 12.31
N THR A 86 -15.05 -1.65 11.50
CA THR A 86 -15.77 -2.88 11.81
C THR A 86 -14.89 -3.89 12.55
N HIS A 87 -15.52 -4.93 13.12
CA HIS A 87 -14.79 -5.98 13.82
C HIS A 87 -13.96 -6.87 12.90
N ASP A 88 -14.28 -6.88 11.60
CA ASP A 88 -13.54 -7.62 10.58
C ASP A 88 -12.29 -6.86 10.08
N ASP A 89 -12.15 -5.60 10.46
CA ASP A 89 -10.98 -4.77 10.15
C ASP A 89 -9.83 -5.12 11.10
N ILE A 90 -9.05 -6.13 10.76
CA ILE A 90 -8.00 -6.71 11.59
C ILE A 90 -6.57 -6.43 11.09
N THR A 91 -6.42 -5.66 10.02
CA THR A 91 -5.11 -5.43 9.40
C THR A 91 -4.16 -4.71 10.35
N ALA A 92 -4.59 -3.66 11.06
CA ALA A 92 -3.73 -2.90 11.96
C ALA A 92 -3.18 -3.75 13.12
N GLU A 93 -4.02 -4.58 13.74
CA GLU A 93 -3.58 -5.50 14.78
C GLU A 93 -2.63 -6.58 14.24
N SER A 94 -2.92 -7.11 13.06
CA SER A 94 -2.06 -8.10 12.39
C SER A 94 -0.69 -7.52 12.05
N VAL A 95 -0.62 -6.26 11.61
CA VAL A 95 0.65 -5.56 11.36
C VAL A 95 1.43 -5.39 12.67
N ALA A 96 0.78 -4.97 13.76
CA ALA A 96 1.44 -4.87 15.06
C ALA A 96 2.08 -6.21 15.45
N LYS A 97 1.34 -7.31 15.33
CA LYS A 97 1.86 -8.66 15.61
C LYS A 97 3.00 -9.07 14.68
N THR A 98 2.93 -8.71 13.39
CA THR A 98 3.99 -8.98 12.41
C THR A 98 5.33 -8.37 12.83
N PHE A 99 5.30 -7.18 13.41
CA PHE A 99 6.51 -6.46 13.85
C PHE A 99 6.83 -6.65 15.34
N GLY A 100 6.04 -7.41 16.08
CA GLY A 100 6.21 -7.59 17.53
C GLY A 100 5.99 -6.30 18.32
N LEU A 101 5.13 -5.41 17.84
CA LEU A 101 4.78 -4.13 18.43
C LEU A 101 3.48 -4.23 19.22
N LYS A 102 3.30 -3.32 20.19
CA LYS A 102 2.02 -3.16 20.85
C LYS A 102 0.98 -2.64 19.88
N TYR A 103 -0.26 -3.08 20.03
CA TYR A 103 -1.43 -2.55 19.37
C TYR A 103 -2.16 -1.62 20.32
N GLU A 104 -2.17 -0.33 20.06
CA GLU A 104 -2.64 0.70 21.01
C GLU A 104 -3.26 1.90 20.30
N VAL A 105 -3.91 2.77 21.08
CA VAL A 105 -4.47 4.02 20.55
C VAL A 105 -3.35 4.97 20.14
N HIS A 106 -3.34 5.35 18.86
CA HIS A 106 -2.48 6.40 18.34
C HIS A 106 -3.11 7.76 18.67
N LYS A 107 -2.49 8.52 19.55
CA LYS A 107 -3.04 9.77 20.13
C LYS A 107 -3.41 10.82 19.08
N GLU A 108 -2.56 10.98 18.05
CA GLU A 108 -2.81 11.93 16.98
C GLU A 108 -3.96 11.48 16.08
N ALA A 109 -4.00 10.18 15.70
CA ALA A 109 -5.09 9.62 14.93
C ALA A 109 -6.43 9.74 15.66
N PHE A 110 -6.45 9.52 16.98
CA PHE A 110 -7.64 9.70 17.80
C PHE A 110 -8.16 11.14 17.75
N LYS A 111 -7.28 12.13 17.92
CA LYS A 111 -7.65 13.56 17.82
C LYS A 111 -8.17 13.94 16.44
N ILE A 112 -7.55 13.43 15.37
CA ILE A 112 -8.02 13.68 14.00
C ILE A 112 -9.43 13.14 13.83
N LEU A 113 -9.67 11.89 14.21
CA LEU A 113 -10.99 11.26 14.12
C LEU A 113 -12.03 11.95 14.98
N GLU A 114 -11.70 12.26 16.23
CA GLU A 114 -12.61 12.99 17.13
C GLU A 114 -13.04 14.34 16.55
N SER A 115 -12.11 15.08 15.94
CA SER A 115 -12.39 16.36 15.31
C SER A 115 -13.22 16.26 14.02
N TYR A 116 -13.19 15.11 13.36
CA TYR A 116 -13.90 14.87 12.11
C TYR A 116 -15.39 14.57 12.29
N TYR A 117 -15.74 13.88 13.39
CA TYR A 117 -17.12 13.48 13.66
C TYR A 117 -17.85 14.52 14.53
N GLN A 118 -19.17 14.59 14.33
CA GLN A 118 -20.03 15.41 15.18
C GLN A 118 -20.11 14.83 16.61
N PRO A 119 -20.44 15.67 17.62
CA PRO A 119 -20.64 15.18 18.99
C PRO A 119 -21.64 14.02 19.05
N GLY A 120 -21.22 12.92 19.67
CA GLY A 120 -22.02 11.69 19.77
C GLY A 120 -21.89 10.70 18.61
N GLU A 121 -21.27 11.08 17.51
CA GLU A 121 -21.04 10.19 16.36
C GLU A 121 -19.73 9.42 16.44
N PHE A 122 -18.79 9.85 17.25
CA PHE A 122 -17.48 9.20 17.45
C PHE A 122 -17.62 8.00 18.41
N ASN A 123 -18.32 6.97 17.93
CA ASN A 123 -18.58 5.74 18.67
C ASN A 123 -17.35 4.80 18.72
N GLU A 124 -17.47 3.71 19.50
CA GLU A 124 -16.39 2.74 19.71
C GLU A 124 -15.82 2.16 18.39
N GLY A 125 -16.70 1.85 17.42
CA GLY A 125 -16.25 1.35 16.11
C GLY A 125 -15.37 2.36 15.39
N ARG A 126 -15.75 3.64 15.39
CA ARG A 126 -14.97 4.73 14.80
C ARG A 126 -13.69 5.01 15.57
N GLN A 127 -13.73 4.92 16.91
CA GLN A 127 -12.53 5.04 17.74
C GLN A 127 -11.50 3.93 17.46
N ARG A 128 -11.97 2.75 17.08
CA ARG A 128 -11.08 1.63 16.71
C ARG A 128 -10.16 1.97 15.55
N MET A 129 -10.54 2.83 14.63
CA MET A 129 -9.68 3.29 13.54
C MET A 129 -8.47 4.10 14.01
N ALA A 130 -8.42 4.52 15.28
CA ALA A 130 -7.24 5.12 15.90
C ALA A 130 -6.29 4.10 16.55
N TRP A 131 -6.66 2.83 16.60
CA TRP A 131 -5.79 1.78 17.11
C TRP A 131 -4.82 1.32 16.03
N MET A 132 -3.53 1.40 16.34
CA MET A 132 -2.44 1.16 15.40
C MET A 132 -1.27 0.48 16.09
N PRO A 133 -0.30 -0.05 15.34
CA PRO A 133 0.97 -0.46 15.91
C PRO A 133 1.66 0.69 16.64
N GLU A 134 2.32 0.38 17.74
CA GLU A 134 3.16 1.34 18.48
C GLU A 134 4.13 2.06 17.54
N ASN A 135 4.21 3.39 17.68
CA ASN A 135 5.07 4.26 16.86
C ASN A 135 4.76 4.23 15.34
N ALA A 136 3.58 3.81 14.92
CA ALA A 136 3.19 3.92 13.52
C ALA A 136 3.20 5.39 13.06
N GLU A 137 3.65 5.64 11.84
CA GLU A 137 3.55 6.95 11.21
C GLU A 137 2.22 7.08 10.47
N LEU A 138 1.54 8.22 10.64
CA LEU A 138 0.25 8.45 9.99
C LEU A 138 0.38 8.75 8.49
N ILE A 139 -0.55 8.20 7.72
CA ILE A 139 -0.82 8.58 6.34
C ILE A 139 -2.15 9.32 6.35
N LEU A 140 -2.12 10.63 6.11
CA LEU A 140 -3.29 11.47 6.22
C LEU A 140 -4.31 11.17 5.12
N ASN A 141 -5.59 11.23 5.50
CA ASN A 141 -6.72 10.99 4.62
C ASN A 141 -7.50 12.30 4.42
N PRO A 142 -7.31 12.97 3.27
CA PRO A 142 -7.98 14.27 3.02
C PRO A 142 -9.48 14.13 2.72
N THR A 143 -9.97 12.91 2.45
CA THR A 143 -11.35 12.67 2.01
C THR A 143 -12.29 12.37 3.17
N SER A 144 -11.89 11.48 4.10
CA SER A 144 -12.77 11.00 5.17
C SER A 144 -12.19 11.09 6.58
N GLY A 145 -11.01 11.68 6.72
CA GLY A 145 -10.36 11.95 8.00
C GLY A 145 -9.67 10.74 8.64
N ALA A 146 -10.15 9.52 8.44
CA ALA A 146 -9.56 8.31 9.03
C ALA A 146 -8.18 8.01 8.43
N PRO A 147 -7.07 8.17 9.18
CA PRO A 147 -5.75 8.01 8.61
C PRO A 147 -5.41 6.54 8.36
N GLY A 148 -4.58 6.31 7.34
CA GLY A 148 -3.78 5.11 7.22
C GLY A 148 -2.52 5.23 8.07
N PHE A 149 -1.64 4.25 7.98
CA PHE A 149 -0.39 4.28 8.74
C PHE A 149 0.72 3.49 8.04
N SER A 150 1.95 3.71 8.46
CA SER A 150 3.09 2.90 8.05
C SER A 150 3.93 2.47 9.24
N VAL A 151 4.51 1.27 9.11
CA VAL A 151 5.51 0.71 10.02
C VAL A 151 6.65 0.20 9.16
N GLU A 152 7.85 0.73 9.37
CA GLU A 152 9.02 0.43 8.55
C GLU A 152 8.70 0.57 7.05
N ASN A 153 8.80 -0.51 6.26
CA ASN A 153 8.54 -0.53 4.83
C ASN A 153 7.11 -0.97 4.44
N VAL A 154 6.20 -1.12 5.41
CA VAL A 154 4.81 -1.51 5.18
C VAL A 154 3.90 -0.30 5.32
N PHE A 155 3.13 0.00 4.27
CA PHE A 155 2.18 1.13 4.17
C PHE A 155 0.76 0.58 4.09
N CYS A 156 -0.08 0.94 5.06
CA CYS A 156 -1.44 0.43 5.19
C CYS A 156 -2.46 1.50 4.81
N LEU A 157 -3.25 1.21 3.78
CA LEU A 157 -4.23 2.10 3.18
C LEU A 157 -5.64 1.49 3.26
N PRO A 158 -6.70 2.31 3.25
CA PRO A 158 -8.07 1.81 3.25
C PRO A 158 -8.42 1.10 1.94
N GLY A 159 -9.43 0.22 1.99
CA GLY A 159 -9.91 -0.52 0.83
C GLY A 159 -10.77 0.30 -0.14
N VAL A 160 -11.40 1.39 0.30
CA VAL A 160 -12.25 2.23 -0.55
C VAL A 160 -11.41 2.95 -1.60
N PRO A 161 -11.61 2.68 -2.90
CA PRO A 161 -10.69 3.12 -3.96
C PRO A 161 -10.50 4.63 -4.05
N SER A 162 -11.57 5.41 -3.95
CA SER A 162 -11.49 6.88 -4.01
C SER A 162 -10.72 7.48 -2.85
N ILE A 163 -10.87 6.90 -1.66
CA ILE A 163 -10.17 7.32 -0.45
C ILE A 163 -8.68 6.95 -0.57
N MET A 164 -8.38 5.70 -0.87
CA MET A 164 -7.02 5.21 -1.05
C MET A 164 -6.26 6.09 -2.06
N LYS A 165 -6.86 6.35 -3.22
CA LYS A 165 -6.27 7.20 -4.26
C LYS A 165 -5.95 8.61 -3.76
N SER A 166 -6.85 9.22 -2.98
CA SER A 166 -6.64 10.57 -2.42
C SER A 166 -5.46 10.66 -1.45
N MET A 167 -5.06 9.54 -0.85
CA MET A 167 -3.97 9.48 0.13
C MET A 167 -2.58 9.34 -0.51
N LEU A 168 -2.48 8.91 -1.76
CA LEU A 168 -1.19 8.62 -2.42
C LEU A 168 -0.31 9.87 -2.56
N GLY A 169 -0.90 11.04 -2.81
CA GLY A 169 -0.17 12.30 -2.92
C GLY A 169 0.68 12.63 -1.69
N GLY A 170 0.20 12.30 -0.51
CA GLY A 170 0.91 12.48 0.76
C GLY A 170 2.08 11.52 0.98
N LEU A 171 2.20 10.47 0.17
CA LEU A 171 3.26 9.46 0.28
C LEU A 171 4.47 9.74 -0.61
N THR A 172 4.35 10.62 -1.60
CA THR A 172 5.41 10.85 -2.60
C THR A 172 6.77 11.18 -1.97
N ASN A 173 6.78 11.94 -0.89
CA ASN A 173 8.02 12.31 -0.20
C ASN A 173 8.53 11.24 0.79
N LYS A 174 7.72 10.21 1.08
CA LYS A 174 8.08 9.10 1.98
C LYS A 174 8.66 7.91 1.23
N ILE A 175 8.45 7.84 -0.07
CA ILE A 175 8.89 6.74 -0.92
C ILE A 175 10.09 7.18 -1.73
N VAL A 176 11.21 6.48 -1.55
CA VAL A 176 12.40 6.69 -2.37
C VAL A 176 12.29 5.79 -3.59
N GLY A 177 11.94 6.40 -4.72
CA GLY A 177 11.86 5.73 -6.02
C GLY A 177 13.18 5.74 -6.79
N GLY A 178 13.21 5.01 -7.89
CA GLY A 178 14.26 5.09 -8.91
C GLY A 178 13.83 6.03 -10.05
N GLU A 179 14.35 5.79 -11.25
CA GLU A 179 13.85 6.47 -12.45
C GLU A 179 12.43 5.97 -12.79
N PRO A 180 11.54 6.87 -13.25
CA PRO A 180 10.20 6.46 -13.66
C PRO A 180 10.23 5.35 -14.71
N ILE A 181 9.35 4.36 -14.53
CA ILE A 181 9.22 3.25 -15.46
C ILE A 181 8.34 3.71 -16.63
N LEU A 182 8.96 3.94 -17.77
CA LEU A 182 8.26 4.31 -19.00
C LEU A 182 7.75 3.04 -19.69
N SER A 183 6.44 3.00 -19.97
CA SER A 183 5.83 1.96 -20.78
C SER A 183 5.32 2.57 -22.08
N HIS A 184 5.67 1.94 -23.21
CA HIS A 184 5.15 2.29 -24.53
C HIS A 184 4.25 1.16 -25.00
N THR A 185 3.01 1.49 -25.33
CA THR A 185 2.07 0.54 -25.94
C THR A 185 2.11 0.73 -27.45
N LEU A 186 2.55 -0.30 -28.17
CA LEU A 186 2.46 -0.36 -29.62
C LEU A 186 1.19 -1.13 -30.00
N ASN A 187 0.28 -0.44 -30.68
CA ASN A 187 -0.95 -1.04 -31.18
C ASN A 187 -0.72 -1.50 -32.63
N PHE A 188 -0.76 -2.80 -32.86
CA PHE A 188 -0.69 -3.38 -34.18
C PHE A 188 -2.11 -3.78 -34.63
N LYS A 189 -2.44 -3.52 -35.92
CA LYS A 189 -3.70 -3.95 -36.55
C LYS A 189 -3.56 -5.36 -37.15
N THR A 190 -2.80 -6.23 -36.52
CA THR A 190 -2.55 -7.59 -36.99
C THR A 190 -2.64 -8.59 -35.85
N VAL A 191 -2.68 -9.87 -36.18
CA VAL A 191 -2.75 -10.93 -35.19
C VAL A 191 -1.37 -11.23 -34.58
N GLU A 192 -1.36 -11.63 -33.34
CA GLU A 192 -0.13 -11.88 -32.57
C GLU A 192 0.84 -12.87 -33.25
N SER A 193 0.30 -13.87 -33.94
CA SER A 193 1.08 -14.86 -34.68
C SER A 193 1.86 -14.29 -35.90
N GLU A 194 1.48 -13.12 -36.41
CA GLU A 194 2.19 -12.45 -37.51
C GLU A 194 3.30 -11.55 -36.96
N ILE A 195 3.10 -10.96 -35.78
CA ILE A 195 4.11 -10.12 -35.10
C ILE A 195 5.32 -10.95 -34.70
N ALA A 196 5.10 -12.19 -34.24
CA ALA A 196 6.18 -13.09 -33.80
C ALA A 196 7.10 -13.58 -34.92
N LYS A 197 6.77 -13.31 -36.21
CA LYS A 197 7.56 -13.71 -37.38
C LYS A 197 8.38 -12.56 -37.95
N SER A 198 8.21 -11.33 -37.49
CA SER A 198 8.95 -10.14 -37.89
C SER A 198 10.10 -9.84 -36.93
#